data_930b582b677407d71093dfb31e2850a5
#
_entry.id   930b582b677407d71093dfb31e2850a5
#
_cell.length_a   1.000
_cell.length_b   1.000
_cell.length_c   1.000
_cell.angle_alpha   90.00
_cell.angle_beta   90.00
_cell.angle_gamma   90.00
#
_symmetry.space_group_name_H-M   'P 1'
#
loop_
_entity.id
_entity.type
_entity.pdbx_description
1 polymer ?
#
loop_
_entity_poly.entity_id
_entity_poly.type
_entity_poly.pdbx_seq_one_letter_code
_entity_poly.pdbx_strand_id
1 'polypeptide(L)'
;KEIKEISKAKEVNGRRYSEFNLLSENDLELFKEISDAGYLIRGFNNKQLRKKLYEDSRNQKNISKMTRTLAKLRKHGIIKKAARKNNYYLTAKGRRITTSLQLYTGKEVLV
;
A
#
# COMPACT_ATOMS: atom_id res chain seq x y z
N LYS A 1 -0.58 12.61 11.96
CA LYS A 1 -1.20 13.59 11.07
C LYS A 1 -1.51 13.00 9.70
N GLU A 2 -0.48 12.49 9.04
CA GLU A 2 -0.68 11.86 7.74
C GLU A 2 -1.44 10.54 7.83
N ILE A 3 -1.27 9.82 8.92
CA ILE A 3 -2.02 8.58 9.17
C ILE A 3 -3.51 8.88 9.25
N LYS A 4 -3.90 9.97 9.90
CA LYS A 4 -5.29 10.38 9.96
C LYS A 4 -5.85 10.73 8.59
N GLU A 5 -5.04 11.34 7.74
CA GLU A 5 -5.47 11.71 6.39
C GLU A 5 -5.84 10.48 5.56
N ILE A 6 -5.02 9.43 5.59
CA ILE A 6 -5.31 8.23 4.80
C ILE A 6 -6.40 7.38 5.42
N SER A 7 -6.71 7.58 6.69
CA SER A 7 -7.82 6.87 7.34
C SER A 7 -9.18 7.45 6.98
N LYS A 8 -9.21 8.61 6.34
CA LYS A 8 -10.46 9.20 5.87
C LYS A 8 -10.75 8.75 4.45
N ALA A 9 -12.02 8.55 4.14
CA ALA A 9 -12.43 8.25 2.79
C ALA A 9 -12.07 9.40 1.85
N LYS A 10 -11.71 9.07 0.64
CA LYS A 10 -11.39 10.04 -0.40
C LYS A 10 -12.37 9.98 -1.54
N GLU A 11 -12.69 11.15 -2.08
CA GLU A 11 -13.51 11.27 -3.27
C GLU A 11 -12.71 11.98 -4.35
N VAL A 12 -12.47 11.29 -5.46
CA VAL A 12 -11.67 11.81 -6.56
C VAL A 12 -12.39 11.53 -7.86
N ASN A 13 -12.59 12.57 -8.67
CA ASN A 13 -13.29 12.47 -9.96
C ASN A 13 -14.66 11.83 -9.84
N GLY A 14 -15.40 12.17 -8.79
CA GLY A 14 -16.73 11.63 -8.55
C GLY A 14 -16.76 10.21 -7.99
N ARG A 15 -15.62 9.61 -7.75
CA ARG A 15 -15.51 8.29 -7.14
C ARG A 15 -15.02 8.40 -5.72
N ARG A 16 -15.67 7.66 -4.85
CA ARG A 16 -15.26 7.57 -3.46
C ARG A 16 -14.35 6.38 -3.25
N TYR A 17 -13.15 6.63 -2.75
CA TYR A 17 -12.21 5.59 -2.36
C TYR A 17 -12.27 5.40 -0.86
N SER A 18 -12.44 4.15 -0.42
CA SER A 18 -12.56 3.86 0.99
C SER A 18 -11.28 4.22 1.75
N GLU A 19 -11.44 4.53 3.02
CA GLU A 19 -10.30 4.76 3.90
C GLU A 19 -9.58 3.46 4.21
N PHE A 20 -8.33 3.57 4.66
CA PHE A 20 -7.59 2.43 5.15
C PHE A 20 -7.84 2.25 6.64
N ASN A 21 -8.04 1.01 7.04
CA ASN A 21 -8.11 0.67 8.45
C ASN A 21 -6.70 0.30 8.91
N LEU A 22 -5.98 1.26 9.46
CA LEU A 22 -4.58 1.09 9.85
C LEU A 22 -4.39 0.17 11.06
N LEU A 23 -5.48 -0.20 11.74
CA LEU A 23 -5.43 -1.20 12.81
C LEU A 23 -5.72 -2.60 12.29
N SER A 24 -6.16 -2.71 11.05
CA SER A 24 -6.41 -3.99 10.41
C SER A 24 -5.08 -4.68 10.13
N GLU A 25 -5.01 -5.96 10.47
CA GLU A 25 -3.82 -6.75 10.20
C GLU A 25 -3.48 -6.79 8.71
N ASN A 26 -4.49 -6.88 7.86
CA ASN A 26 -4.28 -6.93 6.41
C ASN A 26 -3.67 -5.63 5.88
N ASP A 27 -4.17 -4.50 6.35
CA ASP A 27 -3.63 -3.21 5.90
C ASP A 27 -2.23 -2.96 6.44
N LEU A 28 -1.95 -3.37 7.67
CA LEU A 28 -0.61 -3.26 8.23
C LEU A 28 0.38 -4.12 7.46
N GLU A 29 0.00 -5.34 7.08
CA GLU A 29 0.84 -6.20 6.28
C GLU A 29 1.11 -5.60 4.90
N LEU A 30 0.10 -4.99 4.30
CA LEU A 30 0.24 -4.30 3.03
C LEU A 30 1.28 -3.18 3.14
N PHE A 31 1.13 -2.31 4.13
CA PHE A 31 2.06 -1.19 4.32
C PHE A 31 3.47 -1.68 4.62
N LYS A 32 3.59 -2.73 5.40
CA LYS A 32 4.87 -3.34 5.70
C LYS A 32 5.54 -3.88 4.42
N GLU A 33 4.77 -4.55 3.57
CA GLU A 33 5.30 -5.12 2.34
C GLU A 33 5.78 -4.05 1.37
N ILE A 34 4.97 -3.02 1.12
CA ILE A 34 5.34 -1.98 0.17
C ILE A 34 6.51 -1.11 0.65
N SER A 35 6.84 -1.17 1.93
CA SER A 35 7.99 -0.45 2.49
C SER A 35 9.28 -1.25 2.41
N ASP A 36 9.24 -2.45 1.86
CA ASP A 36 10.43 -3.30 1.74
C ASP A 36 11.52 -2.61 0.94
N ALA A 37 12.73 -2.64 1.47
CA ALA A 37 13.88 -2.00 0.85
C ALA A 37 14.17 -2.52 -0.56
N GLY A 38 13.83 -3.77 -0.83
CA GLY A 38 14.01 -4.36 -2.15
C GLY A 38 13.23 -3.68 -3.25
N TYR A 39 12.20 -2.91 -2.90
CA TYR A 39 11.38 -2.20 -3.87
C TYR A 39 11.85 -0.77 -4.14
N LEU A 40 12.86 -0.28 -3.43
CA LEU A 40 13.29 1.11 -3.57
C LEU A 40 13.82 1.43 -4.96
N ILE A 41 14.53 0.49 -5.56
CA ILE A 41 15.16 0.71 -6.87
C ILE A 41 14.25 0.21 -7.99
N ARG A 42 13.72 -0.98 -7.86
CA ARG A 42 12.95 -1.63 -8.93
C ARG A 42 11.45 -1.40 -8.85
N GLY A 43 10.99 -0.91 -7.70
CA GLY A 43 9.57 -0.79 -7.48
C GLY A 43 8.90 -2.15 -7.26
N PHE A 44 7.58 -2.15 -7.25
CA PHE A 44 6.79 -3.36 -7.08
C PHE A 44 5.60 -3.35 -8.03
N ASN A 45 5.03 -4.52 -8.26
CA ASN A 45 3.86 -4.63 -9.12
C ASN A 45 2.79 -5.49 -8.45
N ASN A 46 1.63 -5.55 -9.09
CA ASN A 46 0.48 -6.32 -8.62
C ASN A 46 0.87 -7.77 -8.33
N LYS A 47 1.55 -8.41 -9.26
CA LYS A 47 1.92 -9.82 -9.14
C LYS A 47 2.83 -10.08 -7.95
N GLN A 48 3.82 -9.22 -7.74
CA GLN A 48 4.75 -9.36 -6.62
C GLN A 48 4.03 -9.23 -5.28
N LEU A 49 3.14 -8.26 -5.16
CA LEU A 49 2.38 -8.06 -3.93
C LEU A 49 1.43 -9.22 -3.67
N ARG A 50 0.78 -9.74 -4.72
CA ARG A 50 -0.12 -10.89 -4.56
C ARG A 50 0.62 -12.13 -4.06
N LYS A 51 1.82 -12.36 -4.58
CA LYS A 51 2.62 -13.50 -4.14
C LYS A 51 3.02 -13.43 -2.68
N LYS A 52 3.22 -12.23 -2.18
CA LYS A 52 3.61 -12.03 -0.78
C LYS A 52 2.44 -12.01 0.18
N LEU A 53 1.30 -11.49 -0.26
CA LEU A 53 0.18 -11.21 0.64
C LEU A 53 -0.98 -12.20 0.53
N TYR A 54 -1.06 -12.97 -0.55
CA TYR A 54 -2.18 -13.90 -0.77
C TYR A 54 -1.68 -15.31 -0.98
N GLU A 55 -2.41 -16.27 -0.45
CA GLU A 55 -2.10 -17.68 -0.65
C GLU A 55 -2.27 -18.08 -2.11
N ASP A 56 -3.36 -17.65 -2.74
CA ASP A 56 -3.62 -17.96 -4.15
C ASP A 56 -3.48 -16.70 -4.99
N SER A 57 -2.26 -16.45 -5.43
CA SER A 57 -1.94 -15.25 -6.19
C SER A 57 -2.53 -15.25 -7.60
N ARG A 58 -2.94 -16.41 -8.11
CA ARG A 58 -3.50 -16.53 -9.47
C ARG A 58 -5.01 -16.42 -9.51
N ASN A 59 -5.66 -16.42 -8.36
CA ASN A 59 -7.10 -16.30 -8.27
C ASN A 59 -7.55 -14.95 -8.82
N GLN A 60 -8.52 -14.96 -9.73
CA GLN A 60 -9.01 -13.73 -10.36
C GLN A 60 -9.55 -12.72 -9.35
N LYS A 61 -10.19 -13.19 -8.30
CA LYS A 61 -10.67 -12.31 -7.23
C LYS A 61 -9.53 -11.57 -6.56
N ASN A 62 -8.43 -12.27 -6.32
CA ASN A 62 -7.25 -11.67 -5.69
C ASN A 62 -6.54 -10.70 -6.62
N ILE A 63 -6.51 -11.00 -7.92
CA ILE A 63 -5.97 -10.07 -8.91
C ILE A 63 -6.76 -8.78 -8.90
N SER A 64 -8.10 -8.88 -8.97
CA SER A 64 -8.98 -7.72 -8.95
C SER A 64 -8.89 -6.95 -7.64
N LYS A 65 -8.82 -7.66 -6.54
CA LYS A 65 -8.68 -7.05 -5.21
C LYS A 65 -7.40 -6.23 -5.11
N MET A 66 -6.29 -6.78 -5.61
CA MET A 66 -5.01 -6.06 -5.60
C MET A 66 -5.05 -4.85 -6.53
N THR A 67 -5.69 -4.97 -7.69
CA THR A 67 -5.86 -3.84 -8.61
C THR A 67 -6.58 -2.68 -7.91
N ARG A 68 -7.65 -2.98 -7.19
CA ARG A 68 -8.40 -1.96 -6.44
C ARG A 68 -7.55 -1.39 -5.30
N THR A 69 -6.78 -2.23 -4.64
CA THR A 69 -5.90 -1.79 -3.56
C THR A 69 -4.83 -0.83 -4.06
N LEU A 70 -4.22 -1.13 -5.20
CA LEU A 70 -3.22 -0.26 -5.80
C LEU A 70 -3.84 1.09 -6.23
N ALA A 71 -5.05 1.06 -6.79
CA ALA A 71 -5.75 2.29 -7.13
C ALA A 71 -6.02 3.14 -5.90
N LYS A 72 -6.43 2.51 -4.81
CA LYS A 72 -6.67 3.17 -3.53
C LYS A 72 -5.40 3.81 -2.97
N LEU A 73 -4.29 3.08 -3.00
CA LEU A 73 -2.99 3.60 -2.55
C LEU A 73 -2.57 4.81 -3.37
N ARG A 74 -2.78 4.76 -4.70
CA ARG A 74 -2.46 5.89 -5.58
C ARG A 74 -3.31 7.11 -5.26
N LYS A 75 -4.60 6.92 -5.03
CA LYS A 75 -5.52 8.04 -4.75
C LYS A 75 -5.24 8.68 -3.41
N HIS A 76 -4.75 7.92 -2.45
CA HIS A 76 -4.29 8.47 -1.18
C HIS A 76 -2.89 9.08 -1.26
N GLY A 77 -2.24 9.00 -2.42
CA GLY A 77 -0.92 9.58 -2.61
C GLY A 77 0.22 8.81 -1.97
N ILE A 78 -0.01 7.55 -1.65
CA ILE A 78 0.99 6.71 -0.98
C ILE A 78 1.99 6.12 -1.96
N ILE A 79 1.52 5.77 -3.16
CA ILE A 79 2.35 5.23 -4.22
C ILE A 79 2.13 6.01 -5.51
N LYS A 80 3.09 5.89 -6.41
CA LYS A 80 3.00 6.44 -7.77
C LYS A 80 3.35 5.36 -8.77
N LYS A 81 2.77 5.42 -9.94
CA LYS A 81 3.07 4.49 -11.02
C LYS A 81 4.22 5.04 -11.84
N ALA A 82 5.18 4.18 -12.15
CA ALA A 82 6.29 4.55 -13.03
C ALA A 82 5.78 4.76 -14.46
N ALA A 83 6.34 5.76 -15.14
CA ALA A 83 5.98 6.00 -16.54
C ALA A 83 6.32 4.79 -17.41
N ARG A 84 5.36 4.39 -18.24
CA ARG A 84 5.54 3.31 -19.23
C ARG A 84 5.83 1.93 -18.65
N LYS A 85 5.58 1.73 -17.36
CA LYS A 85 5.81 0.43 -16.71
C LYS A 85 4.66 0.13 -15.78
N ASN A 86 4.45 -1.14 -15.49
CA ASN A 86 3.46 -1.57 -14.50
C ASN A 86 4.07 -1.68 -13.11
N ASN A 87 5.02 -0.83 -12.82
CA ASN A 87 5.68 -0.78 -11.53
C ASN A 87 5.25 0.44 -10.75
N TYR A 88 5.25 0.30 -9.43
CA TYR A 88 4.87 1.34 -8.49
C TYR A 88 6.00 1.60 -7.52
N TYR A 89 6.04 2.81 -6.99
CA TYR A 89 7.02 3.24 -6.01
C TYR A 89 6.34 4.01 -4.89
N LEU A 90 6.89 3.94 -3.71
CA LEU A 90 6.42 4.79 -2.62
C LEU A 90 6.71 6.25 -2.94
N THR A 91 5.74 7.11 -2.67
CA THR A 91 5.95 8.55 -2.68
C THR A 91 6.65 8.98 -1.40
N ALA A 92 7.09 10.23 -1.32
CA ALA A 92 7.62 10.79 -0.07
C ALA A 92 6.57 10.68 1.05
N LYS A 93 5.31 10.98 0.73
CA LYS A 93 4.21 10.83 1.68
C LYS A 93 4.07 9.37 2.13
N GLY A 94 4.14 8.43 1.17
CA GLY A 94 4.06 7.02 1.48
C GLY A 94 5.17 6.56 2.41
N ARG A 95 6.39 7.04 2.18
CA ARG A 95 7.52 6.71 3.07
C ARG A 95 7.31 7.24 4.48
N ARG A 96 6.81 8.47 4.60
CA ARG A 96 6.54 9.03 5.92
C ARG A 96 5.49 8.22 6.67
N ILE A 97 4.44 7.81 5.97
CA ILE A 97 3.37 7.02 6.56
C ILE A 97 3.88 5.64 6.99
N THR A 98 4.59 4.94 6.13
CA THR A 98 5.10 3.61 6.46
C THR A 98 6.11 3.67 7.60
N THR A 99 6.95 4.69 7.64
CA THR A 99 7.90 4.89 8.73
C THR A 99 7.15 5.17 10.04
N SER A 100 6.13 6.01 9.99
CA SER A 100 5.30 6.31 11.18
C SER A 100 4.61 5.06 11.71
N LEU A 101 4.10 4.22 10.82
CA LEU A 101 3.48 2.97 11.22
C LEU A 101 4.46 2.01 11.87
N GLN A 102 5.67 1.94 11.34
CA GLN A 102 6.72 1.11 11.93
C GLN A 102 7.09 1.57 13.32
N LEU A 103 7.16 2.88 13.53
CA LEU A 103 7.41 3.43 14.86
C LEU A 103 6.25 3.17 15.81
N TYR A 104 5.03 3.30 15.30
CA TYR A 104 3.83 3.06 16.09
C TYR A 104 3.71 1.59 16.53
N THR A 105 4.06 0.68 15.62
CA THR A 105 4.01 -0.77 15.90
C THR A 105 5.40 -1.33 16.25
N GLY A 106 6.35 -0.46 16.45
CA GLY A 106 7.77 -0.78 16.46
C GLY A 106 8.23 -1.73 17.54
N LYS A 107 7.43 -1.95 18.56
CA LYS A 107 7.77 -2.93 19.59
C LYS A 107 8.02 -4.30 19.00
N GLU A 108 7.32 -4.61 17.92
CA GLU A 108 7.44 -5.88 17.23
C GLU A 108 8.79 -6.01 16.53
N VAL A 109 9.32 -4.88 16.09
CA VAL A 109 10.58 -4.85 15.37
C VAL A 109 11.78 -4.90 16.31
N LEU A 110 11.63 -4.31 17.49
CA LEU A 110 12.71 -4.22 18.46
C LEU A 110 12.91 -5.48 19.28
N VAL A 111 12.00 -6.37 19.21
CA VAL A 111 12.05 -7.62 19.99
C VAL A 111 12.98 -8.68 19.40
#